data_cb536fc6c88787f4b41793251768ffa9
#
_entry.id   cb536fc6c88787f4b41793251768ffa9
#
_cell.length_a   1.000
_cell.length_b   1.000
_cell.length_c   1.000
_cell.angle_alpha   90.00
_cell.angle_beta   90.00
_cell.angle_gamma   90.00
#
_symmetry.space_group_name_H-M   'P 1'
#
loop_
_entity.id
_entity.type
_entity.pdbx_description
1 polymer ?
#
loop_
_entity_poly.entity_id
_entity_poly.type
_entity_poly.pdbx_seq_one_letter_code
_entity_poly.pdbx_strand_id
1 'polypeptide(L)'
;MILLIHREAVEKNPEKYAHVVIGRWADVAEGAVFKKWGIVDEFPMWCKKVAIGLDFGYTNDPTAVIRCGIIDNALYLDEVDYRTGLLSGDIIKTLRPWGLKVIADSADPRLIQEIHNGGIKIYPVEKGQGSVNAGIDKVQGMEIYITKRSYNLQREYRNYVWAKDKDGNYINEPEDHDNHGIDAARYYVLGELLGKIQKPKDLTGIFTH
;
A
#
# COMPACT_ATOMS: atom_id res chain seq x y z
N MET A 1 -1.71 26.89 4.78
CA MET A 1 -2.14 27.06 3.36
C MET A 1 -2.82 25.81 2.80
N ILE A 2 -2.32 24.59 3.02
CA ILE A 2 -2.92 23.33 2.54
C ILE A 2 -4.27 23.02 3.23
N LEU A 3 -4.43 23.32 4.51
CA LEU A 3 -5.71 23.20 5.24
C LEU A 3 -6.83 24.07 4.64
N LEU A 4 -6.50 25.21 4.04
CA LEU A 4 -7.47 26.10 3.38
C LEU A 4 -7.95 25.52 2.03
N ILE A 5 -7.06 24.91 1.25
CA ILE A 5 -7.42 24.31 -0.06
C ILE A 5 -8.33 23.10 0.17
N HIS A 6 -8.07 22.28 1.18
CA HIS A 6 -8.91 21.13 1.53
C HIS A 6 -10.28 21.57 2.06
N ARG A 7 -10.31 22.64 2.85
CA ARG A 7 -11.55 23.23 3.37
C ARG A 7 -12.44 23.79 2.27
N GLU A 8 -11.86 24.49 1.30
CA GLU A 8 -12.60 24.98 0.11
C GLU A 8 -13.10 23.82 -0.77
N ALA A 9 -12.35 22.72 -0.90
CA ALA A 9 -12.77 21.54 -1.65
C ALA A 9 -13.93 20.82 -0.93
N VAL A 10 -13.90 20.72 0.40
CA VAL A 10 -14.98 20.17 1.23
C VAL A 10 -16.23 21.05 1.16
N GLU A 11 -16.07 22.38 1.21
CA GLU A 11 -17.20 23.33 1.10
C GLU A 11 -17.86 23.31 -0.28
N LYS A 12 -17.08 23.09 -1.35
CA LYS A 12 -17.59 22.99 -2.74
C LYS A 12 -18.24 21.64 -3.08
N ASN A 13 -17.84 20.57 -2.41
CA ASN A 13 -18.39 19.22 -2.60
C ASN A 13 -18.45 18.44 -1.28
N PRO A 14 -19.36 18.82 -0.34
CA PRO A 14 -19.39 18.22 0.98
C PRO A 14 -19.63 16.72 0.97
N GLU A 15 -20.40 16.18 0.02
CA GLU A 15 -20.64 14.74 -0.11
C GLU A 15 -19.38 13.99 -0.53
N LYS A 16 -18.52 14.59 -1.37
CA LYS A 16 -17.26 13.98 -1.85
C LYS A 16 -16.22 13.89 -0.73
N TYR A 17 -16.27 14.77 0.25
CA TYR A 17 -15.28 14.89 1.31
C TYR A 17 -15.84 14.66 2.71
N ALA A 18 -17.09 14.20 2.82
CA ALA A 18 -17.80 14.01 4.10
C ALA A 18 -17.07 13.09 5.10
N HIS A 19 -16.13 12.27 4.62
CA HIS A 19 -15.36 11.32 5.44
C HIS A 19 -13.92 11.77 5.71
N VAL A 20 -13.52 12.95 5.22
CA VAL A 20 -12.19 13.49 5.52
C VAL A 20 -12.25 14.19 6.87
N VAL A 21 -11.71 13.57 7.90
CA VAL A 21 -11.49 14.25 9.18
C VAL A 21 -10.42 15.31 8.92
N ILE A 22 -10.83 16.60 8.97
CA ILE A 22 -9.91 17.74 8.90
C ILE A 22 -9.16 17.78 10.25
N GLY A 23 -8.20 16.87 10.40
CA GLY A 23 -7.32 16.75 11.55
C GLY A 23 -5.93 17.33 11.26
N ARG A 24 -5.13 17.49 12.30
CA ARG A 24 -3.69 17.74 12.16
C ARG A 24 -3.04 16.56 11.43
N TRP A 25 -1.96 16.85 10.70
CA TRP A 25 -1.07 15.77 10.24
C TRP A 25 -0.62 14.95 11.46
N ALA A 26 -0.47 13.65 11.28
CA ALA A 26 -0.03 12.77 12.34
C ALA A 26 1.41 13.13 12.79
N ASP A 27 1.67 12.99 14.08
CA ASP A 27 3.03 13.08 14.60
C ASP A 27 3.83 11.88 14.10
N VAL A 28 5.05 12.14 13.63
CA VAL A 28 5.96 11.16 13.04
C VAL A 28 7.34 11.24 13.70
N ALA A 29 8.11 10.16 13.60
CA ALA A 29 9.48 10.11 14.10
C ALA A 29 10.40 11.12 13.40
N GLU A 30 11.50 11.49 14.07
CA GLU A 30 12.57 12.23 13.43
C GLU A 30 13.15 11.42 12.27
N GLY A 31 13.37 12.06 11.12
CA GLY A 31 13.85 11.36 9.90
C GLY A 31 12.78 10.57 9.17
N ALA A 32 11.50 10.70 9.52
CA ALA A 32 10.42 9.98 8.85
C ALA A 32 10.41 10.19 7.34
N VAL A 33 10.23 9.09 6.61
CA VAL A 33 10.10 9.07 5.15
C VAL A 33 8.83 9.78 4.71
N PHE A 34 7.70 9.51 5.38
CA PHE A 34 6.40 10.12 5.09
C PHE A 34 6.02 11.10 6.20
N LYS A 35 6.19 12.40 5.93
CA LYS A 35 5.98 13.47 6.93
C LYS A 35 4.56 14.01 6.99
N LYS A 36 3.74 13.75 5.97
CA LYS A 36 2.40 14.33 5.81
C LYS A 36 1.39 13.25 5.48
N TRP A 37 0.70 12.76 6.49
CA TRP A 37 -0.42 11.87 6.32
C TRP A 37 -1.48 12.13 7.39
N GLY A 38 -2.73 11.87 7.05
CA GLY A 38 -3.87 12.11 7.92
C GLY A 38 -4.70 10.85 8.13
N ILE A 39 -5.60 10.90 9.11
CA ILE A 39 -6.53 9.80 9.42
C ILE A 39 -7.92 10.18 8.89
N VAL A 40 -8.59 9.22 8.24
CA VAL A 40 -9.98 9.31 7.81
C VAL A 40 -10.80 8.23 8.51
N ASP A 41 -12.08 8.48 8.74
CA ASP A 41 -12.93 7.51 9.42
C ASP A 41 -13.08 6.23 8.59
N GLU A 42 -13.37 6.37 7.29
CA GLU A 42 -13.62 5.26 6.36
C GLU A 42 -12.95 5.47 5.01
N PHE A 43 -12.76 4.37 4.28
CA PHE A 43 -12.26 4.40 2.92
C PHE A 43 -13.34 4.95 1.98
N PRO A 44 -13.07 6.05 1.22
CA PRO A 44 -14.08 6.70 0.39
C PRO A 44 -14.56 5.80 -0.76
N MET A 45 -15.87 5.68 -0.95
CA MET A 45 -16.47 4.82 -1.98
C MET A 45 -16.19 5.28 -3.42
N TRP A 46 -15.88 6.57 -3.62
CA TRP A 46 -15.59 7.15 -4.94
C TRP A 46 -14.11 7.19 -5.32
N CYS A 47 -13.25 6.50 -4.56
CA CYS A 47 -11.87 6.31 -4.98
C CYS A 47 -11.80 5.69 -6.38
N LYS A 48 -10.90 6.22 -7.19
CA LYS A 48 -10.53 5.68 -8.49
C LYS A 48 -9.35 4.72 -8.35
N LYS A 49 -9.13 3.87 -9.37
CA LYS A 49 -8.02 2.91 -9.41
C LYS A 49 -7.93 2.04 -8.14
N VAL A 50 -9.10 1.65 -7.62
CA VAL A 50 -9.13 0.84 -6.39
C VAL A 50 -8.56 -0.55 -6.66
N ALA A 51 -7.56 -0.94 -5.88
CA ALA A 51 -6.93 -2.26 -5.92
C ALA A 51 -6.37 -2.61 -4.54
N ILE A 52 -5.92 -3.85 -4.39
CA ILE A 52 -5.25 -4.33 -3.18
C ILE A 52 -3.74 -4.35 -3.44
N GLY A 53 -2.96 -3.75 -2.54
CA GLY A 53 -1.55 -4.01 -2.38
C GLY A 53 -1.36 -5.18 -1.43
N LEU A 54 -0.47 -6.10 -1.75
CA LEU A 54 -0.22 -7.30 -0.96
C LEU A 54 1.28 -7.49 -0.77
N ASP A 55 1.72 -7.50 0.48
CA ASP A 55 3.05 -7.90 0.89
C ASP A 55 2.97 -9.26 1.59
N PHE A 56 3.82 -10.21 1.16
CA PHE A 56 3.83 -11.56 1.71
C PHE A 56 4.77 -11.65 2.90
N GLY A 57 4.25 -12.06 4.04
CA GLY A 57 5.01 -12.54 5.18
C GLY A 57 4.57 -13.96 5.56
N TYR A 58 5.28 -14.57 6.49
CA TYR A 58 4.90 -15.89 6.99
C TYR A 58 5.14 -16.05 8.48
N THR A 59 6.32 -16.52 8.91
CA THR A 59 6.56 -16.92 10.30
C THR A 59 6.72 -15.73 11.25
N ASN A 60 7.62 -14.81 10.93
CA ASN A 60 7.94 -13.65 11.76
C ASN A 60 7.30 -12.38 11.23
N ASP A 61 7.22 -12.28 9.90
CA ASP A 61 6.71 -11.11 9.21
C ASP A 61 5.22 -11.30 8.87
N PRO A 62 4.39 -10.30 9.07
CA PRO A 62 2.98 -10.37 8.71
C PRO A 62 2.77 -10.29 7.21
N THR A 63 1.78 -11.02 6.71
CA THR A 63 1.20 -10.70 5.41
C THR A 63 0.33 -9.45 5.56
N ALA A 64 0.62 -8.42 4.80
CA ALA A 64 -0.12 -7.17 4.80
C ALA A 64 -1.01 -7.05 3.55
N VAL A 65 -2.30 -6.86 3.76
CA VAL A 65 -3.33 -6.69 2.72
C VAL A 65 -3.92 -5.31 2.85
N ILE A 66 -3.56 -4.42 1.94
CA ILE A 66 -3.96 -3.01 1.99
C ILE A 66 -4.84 -2.66 0.79
N ARG A 67 -6.06 -2.21 1.04
CA ARG A 67 -6.91 -1.62 -0.01
C ARG A 67 -6.44 -0.19 -0.26
N CYS A 68 -6.14 0.10 -1.51
CA CYS A 68 -5.62 1.39 -1.96
C CYS A 68 -6.55 2.01 -3.00
N GLY A 69 -6.60 3.33 -3.05
CA GLY A 69 -7.36 4.07 -4.06
C GLY A 69 -6.94 5.53 -4.12
N ILE A 70 -7.37 6.22 -5.17
CA ILE A 70 -6.96 7.60 -5.47
C ILE A 70 -8.19 8.50 -5.62
N ILE A 71 -8.13 9.67 -4.99
CA ILE A 71 -9.01 10.80 -5.29
C ILE A 71 -8.10 11.99 -5.59
N ASP A 72 -8.19 12.51 -6.83
CA ASP A 72 -7.34 13.60 -7.32
C ASP A 72 -5.83 13.25 -7.15
N ASN A 73 -5.10 13.93 -6.25
CA ASN A 73 -3.70 13.61 -5.92
C ASN A 73 -3.55 13.03 -4.51
N ALA A 74 -4.60 12.48 -3.94
CA ALA A 74 -4.58 11.88 -2.61
C ALA A 74 -4.66 10.35 -2.70
N LEU A 75 -3.79 9.67 -1.95
CA LEU A 75 -3.74 8.22 -1.78
C LEU A 75 -4.50 7.84 -0.51
N TYR A 76 -5.51 7.01 -0.65
CA TYR A 76 -6.30 6.47 0.46
C TYR A 76 -5.92 5.02 0.70
N LEU A 77 -5.66 4.69 1.96
CA LEU A 77 -5.17 3.39 2.41
C LEU A 77 -6.06 2.83 3.51
N ASP A 78 -6.38 1.54 3.40
CA ASP A 78 -7.24 0.83 4.36
C ASP A 78 -6.72 -0.58 4.59
N GLU A 79 -6.33 -0.88 5.81
CA GLU A 79 -5.83 -2.18 6.23
C GLU A 79 -6.97 -3.20 6.24
N VAL A 80 -6.91 -4.15 5.30
CA VAL A 80 -7.87 -5.26 5.19
C VAL A 80 -7.48 -6.40 6.10
N ASP A 81 -6.19 -6.76 6.10
CA ASP A 81 -5.62 -7.80 6.94
C ASP A 81 -4.14 -7.53 7.22
N TYR A 82 -3.68 -7.92 8.40
CA TYR A 82 -2.28 -7.77 8.83
C TYR A 82 -1.96 -8.85 9.86
N ARG A 83 -1.55 -10.02 9.39
CA ARG A 83 -1.33 -11.20 10.26
C ARG A 83 -0.15 -12.05 9.79
N THR A 84 0.50 -12.71 10.73
CA THR A 84 1.49 -13.76 10.46
C THR A 84 0.84 -15.11 10.23
N GLY A 85 1.56 -16.03 9.60
CA GLY A 85 1.16 -17.45 9.47
C GLY A 85 0.03 -17.71 8.48
N LEU A 86 -0.31 -16.76 7.60
CA LEU A 86 -1.34 -16.97 6.59
C LEU A 86 -0.84 -17.91 5.49
N LEU A 87 -1.64 -18.93 5.19
CA LEU A 87 -1.47 -19.80 4.04
C LEU A 87 -2.20 -19.24 2.80
N SER A 88 -1.89 -19.76 1.61
CA SER A 88 -2.54 -19.33 0.37
C SER A 88 -4.08 -19.36 0.45
N GLY A 89 -4.65 -20.37 1.09
CA GLY A 89 -6.09 -20.49 1.31
C GLY A 89 -6.67 -19.37 2.17
N ASP A 90 -5.96 -18.93 3.20
CA ASP A 90 -6.38 -17.83 4.08
C ASP A 90 -6.35 -16.51 3.33
N ILE A 91 -5.27 -16.27 2.56
CA ILE A 91 -5.13 -15.08 1.71
C ILE A 91 -6.25 -15.02 0.67
N ILE A 92 -6.52 -16.12 -0.03
CA ILE A 92 -7.64 -16.23 -0.99
C ILE A 92 -8.97 -15.91 -0.31
N LYS A 93 -9.22 -16.45 0.87
CA LYS A 93 -10.44 -16.19 1.65
C LYS A 93 -10.59 -14.71 2.02
N THR A 94 -9.50 -14.06 2.41
CA THR A 94 -9.46 -12.62 2.72
C THR A 94 -9.72 -11.76 1.47
N LEU A 95 -9.14 -12.12 0.31
CA LEU A 95 -9.21 -11.33 -0.91
C LEU A 95 -10.51 -11.47 -1.69
N ARG A 96 -11.11 -12.67 -1.67
CA ARG A 96 -12.29 -13.03 -2.49
C ARG A 96 -13.48 -12.08 -2.33
N PRO A 97 -13.88 -11.66 -1.12
CA PRO A 97 -15.03 -10.76 -0.94
C PRO A 97 -14.88 -9.40 -1.62
N TRP A 98 -13.64 -8.96 -1.86
CA TRP A 98 -13.37 -7.66 -2.45
C TRP A 98 -13.52 -7.63 -3.97
N GLY A 99 -13.26 -8.74 -4.67
CA GLY A 99 -13.34 -8.81 -6.13
C GLY A 99 -12.39 -7.86 -6.87
N LEU A 100 -11.42 -7.28 -6.17
CA LEU A 100 -10.48 -6.29 -6.68
C LEU A 100 -9.25 -6.95 -7.32
N LYS A 101 -8.56 -6.20 -8.17
CA LYS A 101 -7.22 -6.53 -8.63
C LYS A 101 -6.26 -6.48 -7.43
N VAL A 102 -5.33 -7.42 -7.37
CA VAL A 102 -4.28 -7.50 -6.35
C VAL A 102 -2.93 -7.28 -7.02
N ILE A 103 -2.12 -6.41 -6.45
CA ILE A 103 -0.74 -6.17 -6.86
C ILE A 103 0.15 -6.60 -5.71
N ALA A 104 0.95 -7.62 -5.96
CA ALA A 104 1.72 -8.30 -4.93
C ALA A 104 3.22 -8.18 -5.13
N ASP A 105 3.96 -8.43 -4.05
CA ASP A 105 5.37 -8.74 -4.15
C ASP A 105 5.61 -9.87 -5.16
N SER A 106 6.71 -9.79 -5.89
CA SER A 106 7.13 -10.79 -6.89
C SER A 106 8.08 -11.86 -6.35
N ALA A 107 8.40 -11.82 -5.05
CA ALA A 107 9.41 -12.71 -4.46
C ALA A 107 8.99 -14.19 -4.36
N ASP A 108 7.68 -14.48 -4.26
CA ASP A 108 7.17 -15.86 -4.25
C ASP A 108 6.23 -16.15 -5.45
N PRO A 109 6.76 -16.51 -6.61
CA PRO A 109 5.96 -16.82 -7.80
C PRO A 109 5.02 -18.01 -7.61
N ARG A 110 5.38 -18.98 -6.75
CA ARG A 110 4.56 -20.16 -6.45
C ARG A 110 3.30 -19.75 -5.68
N LEU A 111 3.44 -18.95 -4.63
CA LEU A 111 2.31 -18.44 -3.84
C LEU A 111 1.39 -17.58 -4.70
N ILE A 112 1.95 -16.73 -5.55
CA ILE A 112 1.18 -15.94 -6.53
C ILE A 112 0.36 -16.85 -7.44
N GLN A 113 0.97 -17.92 -7.96
CA GLN A 113 0.26 -18.88 -8.83
C GLN A 113 -0.86 -19.63 -8.08
N GLU A 114 -0.62 -20.05 -6.85
CA GLU A 114 -1.65 -20.68 -6.01
C GLU A 114 -2.84 -19.75 -5.79
N ILE A 115 -2.58 -18.48 -5.46
CA ILE A 115 -3.62 -17.46 -5.25
C ILE A 115 -4.36 -17.18 -6.57
N HIS A 116 -3.64 -17.09 -7.68
CA HIS A 116 -4.24 -16.94 -9.01
C HIS A 116 -5.16 -18.11 -9.37
N ASN A 117 -4.72 -19.34 -9.15
CA ASN A 117 -5.52 -20.56 -9.37
C ASN A 117 -6.76 -20.61 -8.46
N GLY A 118 -6.70 -19.95 -7.30
CA GLY A 118 -7.84 -19.71 -6.41
C GLY A 118 -8.85 -18.68 -6.92
N GLY A 119 -8.66 -18.15 -8.13
CA GLY A 119 -9.59 -17.22 -8.80
C GLY A 119 -9.37 -15.74 -8.46
N ILE A 120 -8.23 -15.38 -7.84
CA ILE A 120 -7.89 -14.01 -7.53
C ILE A 120 -7.11 -13.38 -8.71
N LYS A 121 -7.49 -12.18 -9.12
CA LYS A 121 -6.78 -11.39 -10.14
C LYS A 121 -5.52 -10.76 -9.54
N ILE A 122 -4.46 -11.55 -9.37
CA ILE A 122 -3.20 -11.14 -8.76
C ILE A 122 -2.12 -10.94 -9.81
N TYR A 123 -1.33 -9.88 -9.66
CA TYR A 123 -0.26 -9.48 -10.56
C TYR A 123 0.99 -9.15 -9.76
N PRO A 124 2.12 -9.82 -10.02
CA PRO A 124 3.39 -9.47 -9.39
C PRO A 124 3.90 -8.12 -9.90
N VAL A 125 4.45 -7.32 -8.99
CA VAL A 125 5.10 -6.06 -9.34
C VAL A 125 6.48 -6.32 -9.98
N GLU A 126 6.88 -5.48 -10.93
CA GLU A 126 8.26 -5.47 -11.44
C GLU A 126 9.15 -4.71 -10.47
N LYS A 127 10.07 -5.44 -9.82
CA LYS A 127 11.11 -4.86 -8.97
C LYS A 127 12.39 -4.70 -9.80
N GLY A 128 12.88 -3.47 -9.91
CA GLY A 128 14.17 -3.14 -10.51
C GLY A 128 15.01 -2.33 -9.55
N GLN A 129 16.26 -2.08 -9.92
CA GLN A 129 17.11 -1.18 -9.15
C GLN A 129 16.43 0.19 -8.96
N GLY A 130 16.40 0.70 -7.72
CA GLY A 130 15.75 1.95 -7.39
C GLY A 130 14.21 1.91 -7.33
N SER A 131 13.57 0.73 -7.45
CA SER A 131 12.09 0.63 -7.39
C SER A 131 11.52 1.05 -6.03
N VAL A 132 12.26 0.86 -4.94
CA VAL A 132 11.87 1.31 -3.59
C VAL A 132 11.75 2.83 -3.58
N ASN A 133 12.83 3.53 -3.94
CA ASN A 133 12.85 4.99 -3.96
C ASN A 133 11.84 5.57 -4.96
N ALA A 134 11.70 4.97 -6.16
CA ALA A 134 10.70 5.40 -7.13
C ALA A 134 9.25 5.30 -6.59
N GLY A 135 8.96 4.27 -5.81
CA GLY A 135 7.68 4.14 -5.12
C GLY A 135 7.52 5.19 -4.01
N ILE A 136 8.54 5.38 -3.19
CA ILE A 136 8.56 6.40 -2.12
C ILE A 136 8.38 7.80 -2.70
N ASP A 137 9.17 8.19 -3.69
CA ASP A 137 9.10 9.50 -4.34
C ASP A 137 7.71 9.80 -4.89
N LYS A 138 7.08 8.78 -5.51
CA LYS A 138 5.72 8.91 -6.02
C LYS A 138 4.72 9.17 -4.90
N VAL A 139 4.81 8.43 -3.80
CA VAL A 139 3.93 8.58 -2.62
C VAL A 139 4.17 9.90 -1.90
N GLN A 140 5.43 10.34 -1.76
CA GLN A 140 5.78 11.64 -1.15
C GLN A 140 5.19 12.83 -1.91
N GLY A 141 4.98 12.70 -3.22
CA GLY A 141 4.30 13.69 -4.05
C GLY A 141 2.78 13.73 -3.91
N MET A 142 2.20 12.88 -3.03
CA MET A 142 0.75 12.75 -2.83
C MET A 142 0.37 13.11 -1.39
N GLU A 143 -0.90 13.47 -1.18
CA GLU A 143 -1.48 13.48 0.16
C GLU A 143 -1.84 12.03 0.54
N ILE A 144 -1.59 11.64 1.78
CA ILE A 144 -1.83 10.27 2.23
C ILE A 144 -2.91 10.29 3.31
N TYR A 145 -3.92 9.46 3.15
CA TYR A 145 -4.99 9.28 4.13
C TYR A 145 -5.15 7.80 4.47
N ILE A 146 -5.06 7.50 5.78
CA ILE A 146 -5.13 6.14 6.31
C ILE A 146 -6.41 6.03 7.12
N THR A 147 -7.18 4.96 6.91
CA THR A 147 -8.42 4.76 7.67
C THR A 147 -8.13 4.58 9.15
N LYS A 148 -9.05 5.03 9.99
CA LYS A 148 -8.94 4.98 11.45
C LYS A 148 -8.72 3.57 11.99
N ARG A 149 -9.28 2.56 11.32
CA ARG A 149 -9.14 1.15 11.72
C ARG A 149 -7.79 0.52 11.37
N SER A 150 -6.98 1.16 10.54
CA SER A 150 -5.69 0.66 10.03
C SER A 150 -4.56 0.88 11.03
N TYR A 151 -4.62 0.25 12.19
CA TYR A 151 -3.71 0.53 13.31
C TYR A 151 -2.25 0.15 13.02
N ASN A 152 -2.01 -1.00 12.37
CA ASN A 152 -0.66 -1.43 12.04
C ASN A 152 -0.04 -0.49 11.00
N LEU A 153 -0.78 -0.18 9.95
CA LEU A 153 -0.33 0.74 8.91
C LEU A 153 -0.02 2.14 9.48
N GLN A 154 -0.87 2.67 10.37
CA GLN A 154 -0.60 3.95 11.05
C GLN A 154 0.67 3.89 11.91
N ARG A 155 0.93 2.75 12.59
CA ARG A 155 2.16 2.55 13.37
C ARG A 155 3.39 2.59 12.45
N GLU A 156 3.35 1.87 11.33
CA GLU A 156 4.43 1.89 10.35
C GLU A 156 4.69 3.30 9.82
N TYR A 157 3.66 4.00 9.34
CA TYR A 157 3.81 5.37 8.81
C TYR A 157 4.37 6.37 9.82
N ARG A 158 4.15 6.18 11.13
CA ARG A 158 4.77 7.00 12.17
C ARG A 158 6.26 6.75 12.33
N ASN A 159 6.70 5.51 12.12
CA ASN A 159 8.02 5.04 12.50
C ASN A 159 8.94 4.75 11.30
N TYR A 160 8.43 4.77 10.07
CA TYR A 160 9.23 4.50 8.88
C TYR A 160 10.17 5.67 8.60
N VAL A 161 11.46 5.44 8.83
CA VAL A 161 12.51 6.47 8.81
C VAL A 161 13.60 6.14 7.79
N TRP A 162 14.33 7.17 7.38
CA TRP A 162 15.55 7.00 6.62
C TRP A 162 16.65 6.40 7.50
N ALA A 163 17.40 5.45 6.96
CA ALA A 163 18.57 4.89 7.62
C ALA A 163 19.67 5.95 7.78
N LYS A 164 20.58 5.72 8.76
CA LYS A 164 21.71 6.60 9.02
C LYS A 164 23.03 5.89 8.67
N ASP A 165 23.97 6.67 8.15
CA ASP A 165 25.35 6.22 7.98
C ASP A 165 26.09 6.13 9.33
N LYS A 166 27.37 5.75 9.28
CA LYS A 166 28.23 5.60 10.48
C LYS A 166 28.46 6.92 11.22
N ASP A 167 28.29 8.04 10.54
CA ASP A 167 28.48 9.39 11.07
C ASP A 167 27.16 9.98 11.60
N GLY A 168 26.07 9.24 11.50
CA GLY A 168 24.73 9.64 11.96
C GLY A 168 23.93 10.46 10.99
N ASN A 169 24.39 10.62 9.73
CA ASN A 169 23.65 11.36 8.69
C ASN A 169 22.62 10.44 8.02
N TYR A 170 21.44 10.98 7.72
CA TYR A 170 20.43 10.24 6.96
C TYR A 170 20.91 9.97 5.52
N ILE A 171 20.73 8.73 5.08
CA ILE A 171 20.98 8.29 3.70
C ILE A 171 19.64 8.10 2.97
N ASN A 172 19.67 8.06 1.63
CA ASN A 172 18.46 7.90 0.81
C ASN A 172 18.06 6.41 0.68
N GLU A 173 18.09 5.70 1.79
CA GLU A 173 17.63 4.32 1.94
C GLU A 173 16.78 4.26 3.21
N PRO A 174 15.54 3.76 3.15
CA PRO A 174 14.73 3.58 4.35
C PRO A 174 15.25 2.40 5.18
N GLU A 175 14.98 2.42 6.49
CA GLU A 175 15.16 1.24 7.32
C GLU A 175 14.23 0.12 6.86
N ASP A 176 14.76 -1.11 6.78
CA ASP A 176 14.05 -2.29 6.27
C ASP A 176 13.51 -3.16 7.42
N HIS A 177 12.61 -2.58 8.20
CA HIS A 177 11.89 -3.28 9.25
C HIS A 177 10.53 -2.62 9.50
N ASP A 178 9.56 -3.38 9.99
CA ASP A 178 8.19 -2.91 10.33
C ASP A 178 7.57 -2.03 9.21
N ASN A 179 7.62 -2.50 7.95
CA ASN A 179 7.23 -1.74 6.77
C ASN A 179 6.29 -2.50 5.81
N HIS A 180 5.70 -3.61 6.26
CA HIS A 180 4.91 -4.53 5.41
C HIS A 180 3.67 -3.88 4.79
N GLY A 181 2.93 -3.08 5.55
CA GLY A 181 1.79 -2.33 5.03
C GLY A 181 2.22 -1.20 4.09
N ILE A 182 3.35 -0.56 4.38
CA ILE A 182 3.97 0.45 3.50
C ILE A 182 4.41 -0.20 2.19
N ASP A 183 5.02 -1.38 2.24
CA ASP A 183 5.46 -2.12 1.07
C ASP A 183 4.28 -2.59 0.23
N ALA A 184 3.22 -3.10 0.86
CA ALA A 184 1.97 -3.42 0.17
C ALA A 184 1.39 -2.20 -0.56
N ALA A 185 1.34 -1.03 0.09
CA ALA A 185 0.90 0.22 -0.54
C ALA A 185 1.85 0.67 -1.66
N ARG A 186 3.16 0.48 -1.49
CA ARG A 186 4.17 0.78 -2.51
C ARG A 186 4.03 -0.12 -3.74
N TYR A 187 3.72 -1.42 -3.57
CA TYR A 187 3.44 -2.31 -4.71
C TYR A 187 2.21 -1.86 -5.49
N TYR A 188 1.15 -1.44 -4.80
CA TYR A 188 0.02 -0.80 -5.47
C TYR A 188 0.45 0.42 -6.30
N VAL A 189 1.25 1.31 -5.74
CA VAL A 189 1.72 2.52 -6.43
C VAL A 189 2.58 2.16 -7.65
N LEU A 190 3.51 1.23 -7.51
CA LEU A 190 4.33 0.75 -8.63
C LEU A 190 3.46 0.16 -9.74
N GLY A 191 2.48 -0.67 -9.40
CA GLY A 191 1.62 -1.34 -10.36
C GLY A 191 0.57 -0.43 -11.00
N GLU A 192 -0.25 0.24 -10.20
CA GLU A 192 -1.40 1.01 -10.69
C GLU A 192 -1.04 2.42 -11.18
N LEU A 193 -0.04 3.06 -10.57
CA LEU A 193 0.30 4.43 -10.90
C LEU A 193 1.51 4.53 -11.84
N LEU A 194 2.48 3.61 -11.74
CA LEU A 194 3.67 3.60 -12.56
C LEU A 194 3.68 2.50 -13.64
N GLY A 195 2.62 1.66 -13.69
CA GLY A 195 2.45 0.63 -14.72
C GLY A 195 3.45 -0.54 -14.63
N LYS A 196 4.14 -0.72 -13.51
CA LYS A 196 5.17 -1.74 -13.29
C LYS A 196 4.57 -3.05 -12.79
N ILE A 197 3.81 -3.74 -13.62
CA ILE A 197 3.24 -5.06 -13.32
C ILE A 197 3.66 -6.09 -14.37
N GLN A 198 3.95 -7.30 -13.92
CA GLN A 198 4.12 -8.44 -14.79
C GLN A 198 2.75 -9.11 -15.02
N LYS A 199 2.47 -9.53 -16.25
CA LYS A 199 1.36 -10.46 -16.48
C LYS A 199 1.76 -11.81 -15.88
N PRO A 200 0.84 -12.52 -15.19
CA PRO A 200 1.10 -13.89 -14.77
C PRO A 200 1.59 -14.67 -16.01
N LYS A 201 2.70 -15.36 -15.89
CA LYS A 201 3.14 -16.26 -16.96
C LYS A 201 2.09 -17.35 -17.05
N ASP A 202 1.45 -17.49 -18.21
CA ASP A 202 0.59 -18.64 -18.49
C ASP A 202 1.46 -19.90 -18.43
N LEU A 203 1.40 -20.59 -17.28
CA LEU A 203 2.11 -21.86 -17.08
C LEU A 203 1.34 -23.03 -17.71
N THR A 204 0.29 -22.77 -18.48
CA THR A 204 -0.49 -23.80 -19.20
C THR A 204 0.30 -24.53 -20.29
N GLY A 205 1.52 -24.09 -20.61
CA GLY A 205 2.38 -24.72 -21.64
C GLY A 205 3.36 -25.79 -21.15
N ILE A 206 3.41 -26.13 -19.84
CA ILE A 206 4.45 -27.02 -19.29
C ILE A 206 3.93 -28.46 -19.07
N PHE A 207 2.66 -28.75 -19.26
CA PHE A 207 2.06 -30.08 -19.07
C PHE A 207 1.47 -30.66 -20.35
N THR A 208 2.17 -30.56 -21.48
CA THR A 208 1.91 -31.41 -22.65
C THR A 208 3.11 -32.30 -22.86
N HIS A 209 3.16 -33.40 -22.10
CA HIS A 209 3.79 -34.67 -22.51
C HIS A 209 3.17 -35.80 -21.74
#